data_d33ef9b6d8cdb73cfb4ad8c608f26806
#
_entry.id   d33ef9b6d8cdb73cfb4ad8c608f26806
#
_cell.length_a   1.000
_cell.length_b   1.000
_cell.length_c   1.000
_cell.angle_alpha   90.00
_cell.angle_beta   90.00
_cell.angle_gamma   90.00
#
_symmetry.space_group_name_H-M   'P 1'
#
loop_
_entity.id
_entity.type
_entity.pdbx_description
1 polymer ?
#
loop_
_entity_poly.entity_id
_entity_poly.type
_entity_poly.pdbx_seq_one_letter_code
_entity_poly.pdbx_strand_id
1 'polypeptide(L)'
;MTDQDPITGLPESPIGETVVLAAHGVAKSYRTGWWPRRRTRRVLRGADIELRPGEIVGLVGENGSGKSTLMKILVGALPRDSGTISHTGPIGFCPQEPILYERLTCDEHFDLFGRAYRMDDDEIERSKDDIYTTLGFVAWRHARVEALSGGTRAKLNLGLALLPDPDLLLLDEPYAGFDWDTYQRFWQLTRDRRESGRSLLIISHFITDAERFDRIYDLVDGRTILR
;
A
#
# COMPACT_ATOMS: atom_id res chain seq x y z
N MET A 1 -13.21 -1.88 41.44
CA MET A 1 -13.22 -3.20 40.84
C MET A 1 -14.38 -3.21 39.87
N THR A 2 -14.18 -2.69 38.69
CA THR A 2 -15.14 -2.70 37.57
C THR A 2 -14.33 -2.96 36.33
N ASP A 3 -14.47 -4.20 35.92
CA ASP A 3 -13.98 -4.78 34.68
C ASP A 3 -14.63 -4.04 33.50
N GLN A 4 -13.82 -3.47 32.61
CA GLN A 4 -14.27 -2.99 31.31
C GLN A 4 -13.64 -3.87 30.26
N ASP A 5 -14.44 -4.84 29.80
CA ASP A 5 -14.14 -5.62 28.61
C ASP A 5 -14.04 -4.74 27.36
N PRO A 6 -13.06 -4.98 26.46
CA PRO A 6 -12.93 -4.23 25.22
C PRO A 6 -13.89 -4.74 24.15
N ILE A 7 -14.71 -3.84 23.68
CA ILE A 7 -15.28 -3.66 22.34
C ILE A 7 -15.39 -4.92 21.47
N THR A 8 -16.44 -5.67 21.69
CA THR A 8 -17.01 -6.62 20.73
C THR A 8 -18.26 -5.94 20.15
N GLY A 9 -18.12 -5.47 18.90
CA GLY A 9 -19.24 -4.80 18.22
C GLY A 9 -18.89 -4.46 16.77
N LEU A 10 -18.40 -5.47 16.01
CA LEU A 10 -18.38 -5.36 14.55
C LEU A 10 -19.80 -5.72 14.05
N PRO A 11 -20.40 -4.91 13.17
CA PRO A 11 -21.62 -5.32 12.49
C PRO A 11 -21.30 -6.53 11.60
N GLU A 12 -22.00 -7.63 11.82
CA GLU A 12 -21.95 -8.78 10.93
C GLU A 12 -22.34 -8.34 9.51
N SER A 13 -21.40 -8.49 8.57
CA SER A 13 -21.66 -8.30 7.15
C SER A 13 -22.66 -9.37 6.67
N PRO A 14 -23.60 -9.03 5.77
CA PRO A 14 -24.51 -10.03 5.22
C PRO A 14 -23.71 -11.10 4.49
N ILE A 15 -24.06 -12.34 4.76
CA ILE A 15 -23.51 -13.59 4.23
C ILE A 15 -23.27 -13.49 2.72
N GLY A 16 -21.98 -13.59 2.29
CA GLY A 16 -21.74 -13.75 0.85
C GLY A 16 -20.31 -13.77 0.36
N GLU A 17 -19.41 -12.95 0.73
CA GLU A 17 -18.04 -12.99 0.19
C GLU A 17 -17.05 -12.51 1.25
N THR A 18 -16.02 -13.33 1.47
CA THR A 18 -14.92 -12.96 2.38
C THR A 18 -14.22 -11.73 1.80
N VAL A 19 -14.13 -10.64 2.55
CA VAL A 19 -13.46 -9.40 2.16
C VAL A 19 -12.21 -9.25 3.01
N VAL A 20 -11.04 -9.03 2.38
CA VAL A 20 -9.77 -8.85 3.08
C VAL A 20 -9.50 -7.40 3.46
N LEU A 21 -10.11 -6.46 2.74
CA LEU A 21 -10.11 -5.03 3.05
C LEU A 21 -11.46 -4.43 2.67
N ALA A 22 -12.08 -3.73 3.59
CA ALA A 22 -13.29 -2.93 3.33
C ALA A 22 -13.14 -1.53 3.92
N ALA A 23 -13.53 -0.54 3.15
CA ALA A 23 -13.66 0.84 3.59
C ALA A 23 -14.99 1.39 3.09
N HIS A 24 -15.79 1.98 3.98
CA HIS A 24 -17.12 2.50 3.66
C HIS A 24 -17.27 3.94 4.14
N GLY A 25 -17.74 4.82 3.26
CA GLY A 25 -18.04 6.21 3.55
C GLY A 25 -16.85 7.04 4.04
N VAL A 26 -15.63 6.67 3.63
CA VAL A 26 -14.39 7.33 4.10
C VAL A 26 -14.35 8.77 3.64
N ALA A 27 -14.30 9.71 4.60
CA ALA A 27 -14.18 11.13 4.33
C ALA A 27 -12.93 11.73 4.97
N LYS A 28 -12.37 12.74 4.28
CA LYS A 28 -11.22 13.49 4.77
C LYS A 28 -11.24 14.92 4.27
N SER A 29 -10.99 15.84 5.20
CA SER A 29 -10.88 17.26 4.92
C SER A 29 -9.58 17.82 5.49
N TYR A 30 -8.94 18.71 4.76
CA TYR A 30 -7.79 19.47 5.23
C TYR A 30 -8.17 20.92 5.47
N ARG A 31 -7.73 21.46 6.58
CA ARG A 31 -7.89 22.87 6.91
C ARG A 31 -6.57 23.58 6.62
N THR A 32 -6.60 24.56 5.70
CA THR A 32 -5.43 25.36 5.32
C THR A 32 -5.69 26.84 5.58
N GLY A 33 -4.62 27.58 5.83
CA GLY A 33 -4.67 29.01 6.07
C GLY A 33 -4.80 29.38 7.55
N TRP A 34 -4.47 30.67 7.87
CA TRP A 34 -4.55 31.28 9.18
C TRP A 34 -5.90 31.96 9.37
N TRP A 35 -6.38 32.00 10.62
CA TRP A 35 -7.57 32.78 10.97
C TRP A 35 -7.36 34.26 10.62
N PRO A 36 -8.35 34.96 9.95
CA PRO A 36 -9.72 34.54 9.66
C PRO A 36 -9.92 33.84 8.31
N ARG A 37 -8.87 33.62 7.50
CA ARG A 37 -8.96 33.07 6.12
C ARG A 37 -8.77 31.56 6.08
N ARG A 38 -9.27 30.81 7.04
CA ARG A 38 -9.26 29.33 7.00
C ARG A 38 -10.13 28.82 5.84
N ARG A 39 -9.52 27.98 4.99
CA ARG A 39 -10.23 27.25 3.93
C ARG A 39 -10.26 25.77 4.29
N THR A 40 -11.40 25.12 4.14
CA THR A 40 -11.53 23.68 4.25
C THR A 40 -11.61 23.08 2.85
N ARG A 41 -10.66 22.18 2.54
CA ARG A 41 -10.68 21.41 1.31
C ARG A 41 -11.09 19.98 1.66
N ARG A 42 -12.27 19.56 1.19
CA ARG A 42 -12.71 18.16 1.30
C ARG A 42 -12.03 17.38 0.18
N VAL A 43 -11.18 16.41 0.56
CA VAL A 43 -10.43 15.56 -0.37
C VAL A 43 -11.17 14.25 -0.60
N LEU A 44 -11.68 13.62 0.46
CA LEU A 44 -12.55 12.46 0.36
C LEU A 44 -13.94 12.81 0.87
N ARG A 45 -14.98 12.34 0.16
CA ARG A 45 -16.38 12.72 0.39
C ARG A 45 -17.30 11.50 0.55
N GLY A 46 -16.76 10.39 1.06
CA GLY A 46 -17.45 9.12 1.18
C GLY A 46 -16.91 8.15 0.12
N ALA A 47 -15.62 7.80 0.23
CA ALA A 47 -15.01 6.79 -0.63
C ALA A 47 -15.31 5.40 -0.07
N ASP A 48 -15.67 4.47 -0.96
CA ASP A 48 -15.96 3.07 -0.68
C ASP A 48 -14.99 2.21 -1.49
N ILE A 49 -14.35 1.24 -0.86
CA ILE A 49 -13.45 0.30 -1.55
C ILE A 49 -13.47 -1.04 -0.83
N GLU A 50 -13.50 -2.12 -1.60
CA GLU A 50 -13.46 -3.49 -1.10
C GLU A 50 -12.46 -4.31 -1.90
N LEU A 51 -11.71 -5.16 -1.20
CA LEU A 51 -10.84 -6.19 -1.79
C LEU A 51 -11.27 -7.55 -1.29
N ARG A 52 -11.30 -8.51 -2.20
CA ARG A 52 -11.53 -9.93 -1.92
C ARG A 52 -10.20 -10.70 -1.90
N PRO A 53 -10.15 -11.88 -1.29
CA PRO A 53 -8.96 -12.73 -1.35
C PRO A 53 -8.54 -13.01 -2.80
N GLY A 54 -7.24 -12.90 -3.09
CA GLY A 54 -6.70 -13.19 -4.42
C GLY A 54 -7.10 -12.19 -5.50
N GLU A 55 -7.44 -10.93 -5.15
CA GLU A 55 -7.72 -9.89 -6.14
C GLU A 55 -6.58 -8.90 -6.28
N ILE A 56 -6.37 -8.43 -7.52
CA ILE A 56 -5.58 -7.26 -7.85
C ILE A 56 -6.54 -6.13 -8.21
N VAL A 57 -6.66 -5.13 -7.35
CA VAL A 57 -7.57 -4.00 -7.54
C VAL A 57 -6.78 -2.73 -7.88
N GLY A 58 -7.22 -2.03 -8.93
CA GLY A 58 -6.67 -0.74 -9.32
C GLY A 58 -7.43 0.42 -8.67
N LEU A 59 -6.72 1.43 -8.18
CA LEU A 59 -7.29 2.72 -7.79
C LEU A 59 -6.73 3.80 -8.72
N VAL A 60 -7.56 4.35 -9.58
CA VAL A 60 -7.18 5.34 -10.58
C VAL A 60 -7.88 6.68 -10.32
N GLY A 61 -7.48 7.73 -11.00
CA GLY A 61 -8.06 9.07 -10.90
C GLY A 61 -7.01 10.15 -11.16
N GLU A 62 -7.46 11.39 -11.34
CA GLU A 62 -6.60 12.54 -11.60
C GLU A 62 -5.61 12.82 -10.47
N ASN A 63 -4.53 13.56 -10.79
CA ASN A 63 -3.60 14.04 -9.78
C ASN A 63 -4.31 14.97 -8.79
N GLY A 64 -4.11 14.70 -7.49
CA GLY A 64 -4.77 15.46 -6.43
C GLY A 64 -6.23 15.08 -6.16
N SER A 65 -6.77 14.00 -6.78
CA SER A 65 -8.10 13.46 -6.50
C SER A 65 -8.24 12.88 -5.08
N GLY A 66 -7.11 12.50 -4.45
CA GLY A 66 -7.09 11.96 -3.08
C GLY A 66 -6.66 10.50 -2.95
N LYS A 67 -6.14 9.87 -4.02
CA LYS A 67 -5.71 8.45 -4.01
C LYS A 67 -4.71 8.15 -2.89
N SER A 68 -3.60 8.87 -2.81
CA SER A 68 -2.59 8.69 -1.75
C SER A 68 -3.14 9.07 -0.35
N THR A 69 -4.12 9.98 -0.28
CA THR A 69 -4.83 10.27 0.97
C THR A 69 -5.64 9.06 1.42
N LEU A 70 -6.39 8.42 0.51
CA LEU A 70 -7.16 7.21 0.79
C LEU A 70 -6.21 6.08 1.21
N MET A 71 -5.12 5.84 0.48
CA MET A 71 -4.12 4.83 0.83
C MET A 71 -3.56 5.03 2.26
N LYS A 72 -3.13 6.25 2.59
CA LYS A 72 -2.62 6.57 3.94
C LYS A 72 -3.67 6.34 5.03
N ILE A 73 -4.94 6.55 4.72
CA ILE A 73 -6.03 6.27 5.66
C ILE A 73 -6.26 4.76 5.80
N LEU A 74 -6.21 3.99 4.71
CA LEU A 74 -6.39 2.54 4.73
C LEU A 74 -5.32 1.84 5.56
N VAL A 75 -4.07 2.30 5.50
CA VAL A 75 -2.96 1.76 6.32
C VAL A 75 -2.86 2.36 7.72
N GLY A 76 -3.79 3.22 8.12
CA GLY A 76 -3.79 3.86 9.44
C GLY A 76 -2.75 4.98 9.63
N ALA A 77 -1.99 5.34 8.59
CA ALA A 77 -0.99 6.42 8.65
C ALA A 77 -1.61 7.83 8.70
N LEU A 78 -2.90 7.96 8.36
CA LEU A 78 -3.65 9.21 8.41
C LEU A 78 -5.04 8.96 9.01
N PRO A 79 -5.48 9.74 10.02
CA PRO A 79 -6.83 9.59 10.56
C PRO A 79 -7.88 10.08 9.56
N ARG A 80 -8.97 9.31 9.43
CA ARG A 80 -10.18 9.71 8.69
C ARG A 80 -11.04 10.65 9.50
N ASP A 81 -11.88 11.46 8.85
CA ASP A 81 -12.86 12.31 9.52
C ASP A 81 -14.17 11.55 9.80
N SER A 82 -14.53 10.60 8.90
CA SER A 82 -15.68 9.69 9.07
C SER A 82 -15.52 8.44 8.21
N GLY A 83 -16.47 7.50 8.33
CA GLY A 83 -16.46 6.21 7.64
C GLY A 83 -15.86 5.08 8.50
N THR A 84 -15.86 3.88 7.95
CA THR A 84 -15.33 2.68 8.61
C THR A 84 -14.27 2.01 7.73
N ILE A 85 -13.30 1.34 8.35
CA ILE A 85 -12.28 0.54 7.68
C ILE A 85 -12.12 -0.75 8.49
N SER A 86 -12.09 -1.87 7.80
CA SER A 86 -11.74 -3.17 8.35
C SER A 86 -10.79 -3.89 7.40
N HIS A 87 -9.87 -4.67 7.92
CA HIS A 87 -9.00 -5.53 7.14
C HIS A 87 -8.62 -6.78 7.94
N THR A 88 -8.25 -7.84 7.25
CA THR A 88 -7.74 -9.08 7.84
C THR A 88 -6.23 -9.11 7.73
N GLY A 89 -5.56 -9.39 8.85
CA GLY A 89 -4.10 -9.53 8.87
C GLY A 89 -3.30 -8.23 8.67
N PRO A 90 -1.96 -8.36 8.63
CA PRO A 90 -1.04 -7.25 8.43
C PRO A 90 -1.05 -6.75 6.98
N ILE A 91 -0.79 -5.45 6.82
CA ILE A 91 -0.72 -4.78 5.52
C ILE A 91 0.75 -4.45 5.22
N GLY A 92 1.24 -4.86 4.04
CA GLY A 92 2.44 -4.30 3.45
C GLY A 92 2.11 -3.01 2.70
N PHE A 93 2.85 -1.94 2.96
CA PHE A 93 2.59 -0.64 2.33
C PHE A 93 3.82 -0.09 1.61
N CYS A 94 3.68 0.17 0.32
CA CYS A 94 4.68 0.87 -0.49
C CYS A 94 4.15 2.28 -0.80
N PRO A 95 4.63 3.33 -0.10
CA PRO A 95 4.23 4.70 -0.39
C PRO A 95 4.89 5.21 -1.69
N GLN A 96 4.26 6.20 -2.35
CA GLN A 96 4.79 6.85 -3.54
C GLN A 96 6.17 7.49 -3.28
N GLU A 97 6.31 8.19 -2.15
CA GLU A 97 7.58 8.76 -1.71
C GLU A 97 8.21 7.84 -0.66
N PRO A 98 9.33 7.16 -0.99
CA PRO A 98 10.00 6.27 -0.06
C PRO A 98 10.52 7.01 1.17
N ILE A 99 10.27 6.45 2.35
CA ILE A 99 10.90 6.92 3.60
C ILE A 99 12.14 6.05 3.85
N LEU A 100 13.27 6.46 3.28
CA LEU A 100 14.54 5.75 3.36
C LEU A 100 15.58 6.59 4.08
N TYR A 101 16.46 5.93 4.82
CA TYR A 101 17.56 6.56 5.53
C TYR A 101 18.79 6.61 4.62
N GLU A 102 19.19 7.79 4.18
CA GLU A 102 20.25 8.01 3.18
C GLU A 102 21.59 7.31 3.51
N ARG A 103 21.94 7.19 4.79
CA ARG A 103 23.20 6.62 5.25
C ARG A 103 23.20 5.13 5.47
N LEU A 104 22.04 4.49 5.49
CA LEU A 104 21.92 3.04 5.60
C LEU A 104 22.06 2.40 4.21
N THR A 105 22.62 1.19 4.20
CA THR A 105 22.64 0.31 3.02
C THR A 105 21.26 -0.32 2.80
N CYS A 106 21.07 -0.96 1.64
CA CYS A 106 19.85 -1.72 1.39
C CYS A 106 19.68 -2.86 2.42
N ASP A 107 20.74 -3.60 2.72
CA ASP A 107 20.72 -4.67 3.73
C ASP A 107 20.31 -4.14 5.12
N GLU A 108 20.94 -3.04 5.56
CA GLU A 108 20.63 -2.43 6.86
C GLU A 108 19.18 -1.94 6.93
N HIS A 109 18.55 -1.54 5.79
CA HIS A 109 17.12 -1.23 5.75
C HIS A 109 16.28 -2.48 5.99
N PHE A 110 16.57 -3.57 5.29
CA PHE A 110 15.84 -4.81 5.48
C PHE A 110 15.98 -5.33 6.92
N ASP A 111 17.19 -5.28 7.50
CA ASP A 111 17.41 -5.67 8.89
C ASP A 111 16.62 -4.80 9.87
N LEU A 112 16.62 -3.47 9.67
CA LEU A 112 15.88 -2.54 10.50
C LEU A 112 14.37 -2.81 10.45
N PHE A 113 13.82 -2.95 9.24
CA PHE A 113 12.39 -3.18 9.06
C PHE A 113 11.97 -4.58 9.46
N GLY A 114 12.77 -5.62 9.16
CA GLY A 114 12.50 -6.99 9.57
C GLY A 114 12.40 -7.12 11.09
N ARG A 115 13.34 -6.52 11.82
CA ARG A 115 13.29 -6.46 13.30
C ARG A 115 12.08 -5.65 13.81
N ALA A 116 11.70 -4.57 13.12
CA ALA A 116 10.49 -3.82 13.47
C ALA A 116 9.22 -4.66 13.26
N TYR A 117 9.20 -5.53 12.27
CA TYR A 117 8.15 -6.53 12.04
C TYR A 117 8.25 -7.76 12.94
N ARG A 118 9.28 -7.85 13.81
CA ARG A 118 9.55 -8.96 14.73
C ARG A 118 9.86 -10.28 14.01
N MET A 119 10.45 -10.20 12.82
CA MET A 119 10.99 -11.35 12.10
C MET A 119 12.28 -11.83 12.76
N ASP A 120 12.55 -13.12 12.70
CA ASP A 120 13.87 -13.65 13.10
C ASP A 120 14.94 -13.40 12.01
N ASP A 121 16.22 -13.55 12.37
CA ASP A 121 17.31 -13.23 11.47
C ASP A 121 17.32 -14.15 10.23
N ASP A 122 16.94 -15.42 10.35
CA ASP A 122 16.85 -16.37 9.23
C ASP A 122 15.68 -16.03 8.29
N GLU A 123 14.56 -15.56 8.83
CA GLU A 123 13.41 -15.08 8.04
C GLU A 123 13.80 -13.82 7.25
N ILE A 124 14.48 -12.88 7.90
CA ILE A 124 14.96 -11.64 7.25
C ILE A 124 15.90 -11.98 6.10
N GLU A 125 16.89 -12.85 6.31
CA GLU A 125 17.87 -13.20 5.26
C GLU A 125 17.19 -13.88 4.06
N ARG A 126 16.31 -14.85 4.30
CA ARG A 126 15.54 -15.51 3.22
C ARG A 126 14.71 -14.52 2.41
N SER A 127 13.95 -13.66 3.11
CA SER A 127 13.11 -12.66 2.45
C SER A 127 13.93 -11.66 1.65
N LYS A 128 15.08 -11.19 2.18
CA LYS A 128 16.01 -10.31 1.46
C LYS A 128 16.49 -10.93 0.16
N ASP A 129 16.99 -12.15 0.22
CA ASP A 129 17.54 -12.85 -0.96
C ASP A 129 16.48 -13.04 -2.04
N ASP A 130 15.26 -13.41 -1.67
CA ASP A 130 14.14 -13.54 -2.60
C ASP A 130 13.76 -12.20 -3.23
N ILE A 131 13.68 -11.12 -2.43
CA ILE A 131 13.35 -9.77 -2.89
C ILE A 131 14.43 -9.24 -3.84
N TYR A 132 15.72 -9.36 -3.48
CA TYR A 132 16.82 -8.94 -4.34
C TYR A 132 16.81 -9.63 -5.69
N THR A 133 16.56 -10.94 -5.68
CA THR A 133 16.49 -11.77 -6.89
C THR A 133 15.29 -11.40 -7.73
N THR A 134 14.11 -11.31 -7.13
CA THR A 134 12.85 -11.02 -7.81
C THR A 134 12.87 -9.64 -8.46
N LEU A 135 13.35 -8.61 -7.74
CA LEU A 135 13.39 -7.23 -8.25
C LEU A 135 14.68 -6.90 -9.01
N GLY A 136 15.66 -7.82 -9.05
CA GLY A 136 16.88 -7.71 -9.84
C GLY A 136 17.81 -6.58 -9.40
N PHE A 137 18.08 -6.44 -8.09
CA PHE A 137 18.98 -5.40 -7.59
C PHE A 137 19.99 -5.89 -6.53
N VAL A 138 20.33 -7.18 -6.56
CA VAL A 138 21.30 -7.82 -5.63
C VAL A 138 22.65 -7.10 -5.61
N ALA A 139 23.09 -6.54 -6.74
CA ALA A 139 24.35 -5.79 -6.82
C ALA A 139 24.41 -4.55 -5.91
N TRP A 140 23.26 -4.09 -5.42
CA TRP A 140 23.13 -2.89 -4.60
C TRP A 140 22.93 -3.18 -3.11
N ARG A 141 23.00 -4.46 -2.69
CA ARG A 141 22.67 -4.83 -1.31
C ARG A 141 23.51 -4.07 -0.27
N HIS A 142 24.79 -3.84 -0.55
CA HIS A 142 25.71 -3.12 0.36
C HIS A 142 25.90 -1.65 0.00
N ALA A 143 25.16 -1.12 -0.99
CA ALA A 143 25.21 0.28 -1.34
C ALA A 143 24.33 1.11 -0.39
N ARG A 144 24.80 2.29 0.00
CA ARG A 144 24.00 3.25 0.76
C ARG A 144 22.92 3.86 -0.12
N VAL A 145 21.79 4.21 0.48
CA VAL A 145 20.66 4.81 -0.24
C VAL A 145 21.03 6.08 -0.98
N GLU A 146 21.90 6.93 -0.44
CA GLU A 146 22.40 8.14 -1.09
C GLU A 146 23.07 7.88 -2.46
N ALA A 147 23.62 6.68 -2.68
CA ALA A 147 24.26 6.27 -3.93
C ALA A 147 23.31 5.59 -4.92
N LEU A 148 22.04 5.32 -4.55
CA LEU A 148 21.09 4.62 -5.38
C LEU A 148 20.44 5.54 -6.40
N SER A 149 20.19 5.00 -7.61
CA SER A 149 19.28 5.63 -8.57
C SER A 149 17.84 5.66 -8.06
N GLY A 150 17.00 6.53 -8.64
CA GLY A 150 15.57 6.59 -8.30
C GLY A 150 14.87 5.23 -8.48
N GLY A 151 15.16 4.51 -9.58
CA GLY A 151 14.61 3.19 -9.82
C GLY A 151 15.06 2.14 -8.77
N THR A 152 16.32 2.18 -8.33
CA THR A 152 16.81 1.28 -7.28
C THR A 152 16.21 1.63 -5.92
N ARG A 153 16.01 2.91 -5.61
CA ARG A 153 15.26 3.36 -4.41
C ARG A 153 13.81 2.87 -4.43
N ALA A 154 13.15 2.91 -5.58
CA ALA A 154 11.80 2.37 -5.73
C ALA A 154 11.75 0.84 -5.53
N LYS A 155 12.77 0.10 -6.02
CA LYS A 155 12.90 -1.35 -5.76
C LYS A 155 13.06 -1.64 -4.27
N LEU A 156 13.92 -0.89 -3.58
CA LEU A 156 14.09 -1.02 -2.13
C LEU A 156 12.78 -0.73 -1.38
N ASN A 157 12.08 0.36 -1.73
CA ASN A 157 10.80 0.73 -1.14
C ASN A 157 9.74 -0.37 -1.28
N LEU A 158 9.60 -0.93 -2.50
CA LEU A 158 8.71 -2.06 -2.74
C LEU A 158 9.16 -3.29 -1.95
N GLY A 159 10.48 -3.56 -1.90
CA GLY A 159 11.04 -4.67 -1.14
C GLY A 159 10.71 -4.60 0.35
N LEU A 160 10.76 -3.41 0.95
CA LEU A 160 10.40 -3.21 2.37
C LEU A 160 8.91 -3.51 2.63
N ALA A 161 8.02 -3.23 1.68
CA ALA A 161 6.62 -3.59 1.78
C ALA A 161 6.38 -5.11 1.63
N LEU A 162 7.24 -5.79 0.88
CA LEU A 162 7.20 -7.24 0.64
C LEU A 162 7.84 -8.05 1.77
N LEU A 163 8.76 -7.45 2.52
CA LEU A 163 9.64 -8.13 3.48
C LEU A 163 8.90 -9.07 4.46
N PRO A 164 7.80 -8.65 5.13
CA PRO A 164 7.07 -9.52 6.05
C PRO A 164 6.12 -10.51 5.35
N ASP A 165 6.21 -10.65 4.04
CA ASP A 165 5.35 -11.49 3.19
C ASP A 165 3.84 -11.34 3.48
N PRO A 166 3.27 -10.14 3.48
CA PRO A 166 1.90 -9.88 3.91
C PRO A 166 0.87 -10.44 2.93
N ASP A 167 -0.30 -10.84 3.43
CA ASP A 167 -1.43 -11.29 2.60
C ASP A 167 -2.10 -10.14 1.83
N LEU A 168 -1.93 -8.90 2.30
CA LEU A 168 -2.49 -7.69 1.71
C LEU A 168 -1.39 -6.66 1.45
N LEU A 169 -1.25 -6.25 0.19
CA LEU A 169 -0.33 -5.19 -0.24
C LEU A 169 -1.09 -3.97 -0.73
N LEU A 170 -0.73 -2.79 -0.21
CA LEU A 170 -1.19 -1.51 -0.70
C LEU A 170 0.00 -0.76 -1.32
N LEU A 171 -0.09 -0.48 -2.62
CA LEU A 171 1.02 0.03 -3.42
C LEU A 171 0.64 1.36 -4.09
N ASP A 172 1.34 2.44 -3.73
CA ASP A 172 1.11 3.78 -4.30
C ASP A 172 2.14 4.05 -5.40
N GLU A 173 1.78 3.82 -6.66
CA GLU A 173 2.64 3.96 -7.85
C GLU A 173 3.99 3.21 -7.75
N PRO A 174 3.99 1.92 -7.41
CA PRO A 174 5.19 1.20 -6.97
C PRO A 174 6.27 1.05 -8.04
N TYR A 175 5.91 1.20 -9.32
CA TYR A 175 6.78 1.01 -10.47
C TYR A 175 7.28 2.33 -11.09
N ALA A 176 7.05 3.46 -10.43
CA ALA A 176 7.59 4.73 -10.87
C ALA A 176 9.12 4.69 -10.92
N GLY A 177 9.70 4.90 -12.11
CA GLY A 177 11.15 4.85 -12.32
C GLY A 177 11.73 3.45 -12.56
N PHE A 178 10.91 2.40 -12.69
CA PHE A 178 11.38 1.08 -13.10
C PHE A 178 11.78 1.09 -14.59
N ASP A 179 12.86 0.34 -14.90
CA ASP A 179 13.13 -0.09 -16.26
C ASP A 179 12.12 -1.15 -16.72
N TRP A 180 12.10 -1.45 -18.02
CA TRP A 180 11.14 -2.39 -18.59
C TRP A 180 11.22 -3.79 -17.98
N ASP A 181 12.41 -4.30 -17.71
CA ASP A 181 12.60 -5.63 -17.15
C ASP A 181 12.07 -5.69 -15.71
N THR A 182 12.34 -4.67 -14.90
CA THR A 182 11.81 -4.56 -13.54
C THR A 182 10.30 -4.42 -13.52
N TYR A 183 9.73 -3.65 -14.46
CA TYR A 183 8.29 -3.52 -14.63
C TYR A 183 7.62 -4.88 -14.95
N GLN A 184 8.22 -5.68 -15.84
CA GLN A 184 7.71 -7.03 -16.13
C GLN A 184 7.80 -7.96 -14.92
N ARG A 185 8.92 -7.93 -14.17
CA ARG A 185 9.11 -8.69 -12.93
C ARG A 185 8.09 -8.30 -11.86
N PHE A 186 7.79 -7.01 -11.72
CA PHE A 186 6.76 -6.52 -10.82
C PHE A 186 5.39 -7.13 -11.15
N TRP A 187 4.98 -7.12 -12.41
CA TRP A 187 3.69 -7.70 -12.79
C TRP A 187 3.68 -9.23 -12.71
N GLN A 188 4.81 -9.90 -12.87
CA GLN A 188 4.91 -11.33 -12.58
C GLN A 188 4.72 -11.59 -11.09
N LEU A 189 5.42 -10.85 -10.23
CA LEU A 189 5.26 -10.92 -8.79
C LEU A 189 3.80 -10.73 -8.34
N THR A 190 3.10 -9.75 -8.90
CA THR A 190 1.68 -9.52 -8.54
C THR A 190 0.78 -10.69 -8.93
N ARG A 191 1.02 -11.31 -10.08
CA ARG A 191 0.29 -12.53 -10.50
C ARG A 191 0.57 -13.72 -9.58
N ASP A 192 1.84 -13.98 -9.27
CA ASP A 192 2.23 -15.09 -8.38
C ASP A 192 1.61 -14.92 -6.99
N ARG A 193 1.55 -13.69 -6.47
CA ARG A 193 0.89 -13.38 -5.20
C ARG A 193 -0.63 -13.60 -5.28
N ARG A 194 -1.28 -13.15 -6.34
CA ARG A 194 -2.70 -13.39 -6.58
C ARG A 194 -3.02 -14.90 -6.64
N GLU A 195 -2.23 -15.66 -7.39
CA GLU A 195 -2.39 -17.12 -7.53
C GLU A 195 -2.21 -17.86 -6.18
N SER A 196 -1.39 -17.29 -5.28
CA SER A 196 -1.26 -17.78 -3.90
C SER A 196 -2.35 -17.28 -2.94
N GLY A 197 -3.40 -16.62 -3.45
CA GLY A 197 -4.53 -16.12 -2.66
C GLY A 197 -4.32 -14.77 -1.98
N ARG A 198 -3.18 -14.10 -2.23
CA ARG A 198 -2.87 -12.79 -1.66
C ARG A 198 -3.48 -11.66 -2.50
N SER A 199 -3.77 -10.55 -1.85
CA SER A 199 -4.54 -9.45 -2.45
C SER A 199 -3.72 -8.17 -2.55
N LEU A 200 -3.95 -7.39 -3.63
CA LEU A 200 -3.20 -6.17 -3.88
C LEU A 200 -4.15 -5.02 -4.25
N LEU A 201 -3.93 -3.86 -3.63
CA LEU A 201 -4.50 -2.58 -4.07
C LEU A 201 -3.39 -1.70 -4.62
N ILE A 202 -3.49 -1.33 -5.89
CA ILE A 202 -2.44 -0.60 -6.60
C ILE A 202 -2.99 0.73 -7.12
N ILE A 203 -2.40 1.84 -6.71
CA ILE A 203 -2.62 3.11 -7.41
C ILE A 203 -1.81 3.10 -8.70
N SER A 204 -2.51 3.36 -9.81
CA SER A 204 -1.90 3.49 -11.13
C SER A 204 -2.37 4.76 -11.82
N HIS A 205 -1.46 5.40 -12.56
CA HIS A 205 -1.79 6.49 -13.47
C HIS A 205 -2.09 5.98 -14.90
N PHE A 206 -1.69 4.75 -15.23
CA PHE A 206 -1.80 4.23 -16.56
C PHE A 206 -3.04 3.33 -16.72
N ILE A 207 -4.00 3.81 -17.52
CA ILE A 207 -5.17 3.04 -17.94
C ILE A 207 -4.76 1.86 -18.87
N THR A 208 -3.57 1.92 -19.46
CA THR A 208 -3.00 0.88 -20.34
C THR A 208 -2.84 -0.48 -19.65
N ASP A 209 -2.81 -0.50 -18.32
CA ASP A 209 -2.70 -1.73 -17.52
C ASP A 209 -4.05 -2.27 -17.04
N ALA A 210 -5.17 -1.74 -17.54
CA ALA A 210 -6.51 -2.13 -17.06
C ALA A 210 -6.76 -3.64 -17.08
N GLU A 211 -6.21 -4.35 -18.06
CA GLU A 211 -6.32 -5.82 -18.19
C GLU A 211 -5.61 -6.60 -17.09
N ARG A 212 -4.76 -5.95 -16.30
CA ARG A 212 -3.99 -6.56 -15.21
C ARG A 212 -4.72 -6.55 -13.88
N PHE A 213 -5.84 -5.81 -13.82
CA PHE A 213 -6.65 -5.65 -12.62
C PHE A 213 -7.94 -6.48 -12.74
N ASP A 214 -8.34 -7.10 -11.66
CA ASP A 214 -9.64 -7.79 -11.56
C ASP A 214 -10.79 -6.80 -11.45
N ARG A 215 -10.56 -5.69 -10.74
CA ARG A 215 -11.49 -4.56 -10.59
C ARG A 215 -10.73 -3.25 -10.54
N ILE A 216 -11.38 -2.18 -10.97
CA ILE A 216 -10.82 -0.82 -10.94
C ILE A 216 -11.83 0.12 -10.27
N TYR A 217 -11.34 0.91 -9.33
CA TYR A 217 -12.08 2.03 -8.76
C TYR A 217 -11.53 3.34 -9.33
N ASP A 218 -12.41 4.17 -9.87
CA ASP A 218 -12.11 5.56 -10.23
C ASP A 218 -12.38 6.46 -9.03
N LEU A 219 -11.39 7.24 -8.58
CA LEU A 219 -11.57 8.25 -7.54
C LEU A 219 -11.87 9.61 -8.19
N VAL A 220 -13.15 9.97 -8.22
CA VAL A 220 -13.66 11.20 -8.82
C VAL A 220 -14.37 12.04 -7.75
N ASP A 221 -14.04 13.31 -7.64
CA ASP A 221 -14.61 14.24 -6.65
C ASP A 221 -14.64 13.72 -5.21
N GLY A 222 -13.63 12.93 -4.84
CA GLY A 222 -13.49 12.36 -3.50
C GLY A 222 -14.39 11.16 -3.20
N ARG A 223 -14.99 10.55 -4.23
CA ARG A 223 -15.77 9.31 -4.17
C ARG A 223 -15.20 8.27 -5.11
N THR A 224 -15.30 7.03 -4.75
CA THR A 224 -14.91 5.89 -5.58
C THR A 224 -16.08 5.42 -6.42
N ILE A 225 -15.82 5.09 -7.68
CA ILE A 225 -16.78 4.53 -8.62
C ILE A 225 -16.16 3.25 -9.15
N LEU A 226 -16.82 2.11 -8.95
CA LEU A 226 -16.39 0.84 -9.53
C LEU A 226 -16.62 0.87 -11.05
N ARG A 227 -15.57 0.52 -11.79
CA ARG A 227 -15.60 0.43 -13.24
C ARG A 227 -15.97 -0.97 -13.71
#